data_6eef054d01291d3d29b3fa6eb34e8738
#
_entry.id   6eef054d01291d3d29b3fa6eb34e8738
#
_cell.length_a   1.000
_cell.length_b   1.000
_cell.length_c   1.000
_cell.angle_alpha   90.00
_cell.angle_beta   90.00
_cell.angle_gamma   90.00
#
_symmetry.space_group_name_H-M   'P 1'
#
loop_
_entity.id
_entity.type
_entity.pdbx_description
1 polymer ?
#
loop_
_entity_poly.entity_id
_entity_poly.type
_entity_poly.pdbx_seq_one_letter_code
_entity_poly.pdbx_strand_id
1 'polypeptide(L)'
;MAQDRRKEDLKKLLAFLGNIIHEPENSWFVDELYSMLSFRGNDKKSLAKIEKYLGLDYNIDKFEPLIDFSFVLDEYKRECFNADYREMLRYRLGTRGHKIDFSEYCRFSLIIAERALNIFYSKENDINTLKNRLKTFNPSAKIDNAAALKDIPFRVKLWSFCNEYNLKSVKQTLDSVREVRNLKSHGRVSTEDDETWFQSVYQQFKKCDFPLRSDGTVDWYTLKNEKPDLWDYYQKEIQNTVAHKRYIQLAWQREQPFDEINLRLKELVSFIATLIG
;
A
#
# COMPACT_ATOMS: atom_id res chain seq x y z
N MET A 1 -38.95 -16.78 -24.25
CA MET A 1 -37.93 -16.80 -25.34
C MET A 1 -37.32 -15.41 -25.61
N ALA A 2 -38.04 -14.35 -25.99
CA ALA A 2 -37.45 -13.04 -26.27
C ALA A 2 -36.84 -12.35 -25.02
N GLN A 3 -37.49 -12.52 -23.87
CA GLN A 3 -37.05 -11.94 -22.60
C GLN A 3 -35.78 -12.61 -22.04
N ASP A 4 -35.66 -13.93 -22.24
CA ASP A 4 -34.48 -14.69 -21.84
C ASP A 4 -33.26 -14.35 -22.68
N ARG A 5 -33.46 -14.14 -24.00
CA ARG A 5 -32.42 -13.74 -24.91
C ARG A 5 -31.86 -12.34 -24.56
N ARG A 6 -32.72 -11.39 -24.24
CA ARG A 6 -32.34 -10.07 -23.73
C ARG A 6 -31.55 -10.15 -22.43
N LYS A 7 -31.93 -11.05 -21.54
CA LYS A 7 -31.25 -11.26 -20.27
C LYS A 7 -29.84 -11.81 -20.46
N GLU A 8 -29.68 -12.75 -21.37
CA GLU A 8 -28.34 -13.30 -21.73
C GLU A 8 -27.45 -12.27 -22.43
N ASP A 9 -28.02 -11.47 -23.32
CA ASP A 9 -27.24 -10.38 -24.00
C ASP A 9 -26.81 -9.32 -23.02
N LEU A 10 -27.62 -8.96 -22.00
CA LEU A 10 -27.23 -8.06 -20.94
C LEU A 10 -26.16 -8.66 -20.03
N LYS A 11 -26.20 -9.95 -19.73
CA LYS A 11 -25.13 -10.61 -18.97
C LYS A 11 -23.79 -10.58 -19.71
N LYS A 12 -23.80 -10.82 -21.04
CA LYS A 12 -22.61 -10.74 -21.87
C LYS A 12 -22.03 -9.32 -21.89
N LEU A 13 -22.90 -8.31 -21.99
CA LEU A 13 -22.49 -6.90 -21.92
C LEU A 13 -21.86 -6.56 -20.56
N LEU A 14 -22.47 -7.01 -19.47
CA LEU A 14 -21.94 -6.79 -18.12
C LEU A 14 -20.58 -7.49 -17.92
N ALA A 15 -20.42 -8.72 -18.44
CA ALA A 15 -19.16 -9.43 -18.39
C ALA A 15 -18.08 -8.71 -19.20
N PHE A 16 -18.43 -8.19 -20.38
CA PHE A 16 -17.52 -7.37 -21.22
C PHE A 16 -17.11 -6.07 -20.52
N LEU A 17 -18.06 -5.37 -19.92
CA LEU A 17 -17.78 -4.16 -19.14
C LEU A 17 -16.91 -4.47 -17.93
N GLY A 18 -17.15 -5.60 -17.24
CA GLY A 18 -16.30 -6.05 -16.15
C GLY A 18 -14.84 -6.24 -16.55
N ASN A 19 -14.59 -6.83 -17.72
CA ASN A 19 -13.23 -6.99 -18.22
C ASN A 19 -12.55 -5.65 -18.52
N ILE A 20 -13.27 -4.69 -19.13
CA ILE A 20 -12.75 -3.34 -19.42
C ILE A 20 -12.41 -2.58 -18.13
N ILE A 21 -13.25 -2.69 -17.10
CA ILE A 21 -13.10 -1.96 -15.83
C ILE A 21 -11.89 -2.45 -15.03
N HIS A 22 -11.49 -3.71 -15.21
CA HIS A 22 -10.31 -4.26 -14.53
C HIS A 22 -8.97 -3.80 -15.14
N GLU A 23 -8.99 -3.15 -16.30
CA GLU A 23 -7.80 -2.52 -16.85
C GLU A 23 -7.53 -1.18 -16.15
N PRO A 24 -6.33 -0.96 -15.61
CA PRO A 24 -6.00 0.26 -14.84
C PRO A 24 -6.23 1.57 -15.61
N GLU A 25 -6.06 1.52 -16.93
CA GLU A 25 -6.23 2.68 -17.83
C GLU A 25 -7.70 3.13 -17.94
N ASN A 26 -8.64 2.27 -17.57
CA ASN A 26 -10.08 2.51 -17.67
C ASN A 26 -10.72 2.94 -16.34
N SER A 27 -9.93 3.29 -15.33
CA SER A 27 -10.44 3.74 -14.02
C SER A 27 -11.42 4.91 -14.10
N TRP A 28 -11.22 5.83 -15.05
CA TRP A 28 -12.13 6.94 -15.35
C TRP A 28 -13.55 6.48 -15.72
N PHE A 29 -13.68 5.34 -16.40
CA PHE A 29 -14.96 4.80 -16.84
C PHE A 29 -15.80 4.29 -15.66
N VAL A 30 -15.16 3.81 -14.62
CA VAL A 30 -15.83 3.42 -13.37
C VAL A 30 -16.46 4.63 -12.70
N ASP A 31 -15.73 5.74 -12.61
CA ASP A 31 -16.22 6.99 -12.05
C ASP A 31 -17.43 7.53 -12.82
N GLU A 32 -17.38 7.46 -14.17
CA GLU A 32 -18.48 7.88 -15.02
C GLU A 32 -19.70 7.00 -14.87
N LEU A 33 -19.52 5.68 -14.79
CA LEU A 33 -20.59 4.71 -14.56
C LEU A 33 -21.30 4.94 -13.21
N TYR A 34 -20.53 5.20 -12.16
CA TYR A 34 -21.08 5.55 -10.85
C TYR A 34 -21.84 6.88 -10.88
N SER A 35 -21.31 7.88 -11.57
CA SER A 35 -21.98 9.16 -11.78
C SER A 35 -23.35 8.98 -12.48
N MET A 36 -23.39 8.20 -13.53
CA MET A 36 -24.63 7.90 -14.28
C MET A 36 -25.64 7.10 -13.45
N LEU A 37 -25.18 6.17 -12.62
CA LEU A 37 -26.05 5.31 -11.80
C LEU A 37 -26.57 6.04 -10.55
N SER A 38 -25.78 6.93 -9.96
CA SER A 38 -26.19 7.73 -8.78
C SER A 38 -27.30 8.73 -9.08
N PHE A 39 -27.43 9.17 -10.33
CA PHE A 39 -28.47 10.11 -10.76
C PHE A 39 -29.89 9.50 -10.85
N ARG A 40 -30.01 8.20 -10.89
CA ARG A 40 -31.32 7.51 -11.07
C ARG A 40 -31.98 6.97 -9.81
N GLY A 41 -31.64 7.53 -8.66
CA GLY A 41 -32.45 7.36 -7.43
C GLY A 41 -32.27 6.02 -6.71
N ASN A 42 -32.56 6.08 -5.52
CA ASN A 42 -32.79 5.24 -4.33
C ASN A 42 -32.85 3.69 -4.42
N ASP A 43 -32.55 3.03 -5.53
CA ASP A 43 -32.57 1.58 -5.59
C ASP A 43 -31.19 0.95 -5.26
N LYS A 44 -30.86 0.97 -3.95
CA LYS A 44 -29.66 0.31 -3.40
C LYS A 44 -29.54 -1.15 -3.79
N LYS A 45 -30.66 -1.86 -4.05
CA LYS A 45 -30.66 -3.27 -4.44
C LYS A 45 -30.22 -3.47 -5.89
N SER A 46 -30.61 -2.58 -6.78
CA SER A 46 -30.19 -2.63 -8.18
C SER A 46 -28.74 -2.27 -8.34
N LEU A 47 -28.25 -1.26 -7.59
CA LEU A 47 -26.84 -0.90 -7.57
C LEU A 47 -25.97 -2.06 -7.07
N ALA A 48 -26.33 -2.70 -5.96
CA ALA A 48 -25.61 -3.85 -5.43
C ALA A 48 -25.56 -5.04 -6.41
N LYS A 49 -26.60 -5.23 -7.22
CA LYS A 49 -26.60 -6.27 -8.28
C LYS A 49 -25.65 -5.91 -9.42
N ILE A 50 -25.61 -4.65 -9.83
CA ILE A 50 -24.71 -4.18 -10.89
C ILE A 50 -23.25 -4.26 -10.42
N GLU A 51 -22.97 -3.80 -9.20
CA GLU A 51 -21.67 -3.95 -8.56
C GLU A 51 -21.20 -5.41 -8.57
N LYS A 52 -22.07 -6.33 -8.19
CA LYS A 52 -21.78 -7.78 -8.21
C LYS A 52 -21.46 -8.32 -9.60
N TYR A 53 -22.26 -7.93 -10.63
CA TYR A 53 -22.04 -8.39 -11.99
C TYR A 53 -20.78 -7.80 -12.64
N LEU A 54 -20.40 -6.60 -12.25
CA LEU A 54 -19.18 -5.94 -12.72
C LEU A 54 -17.94 -6.40 -11.93
N GLY A 55 -18.08 -7.30 -10.96
CA GLY A 55 -16.98 -7.65 -10.05
C GLY A 55 -16.62 -6.51 -9.09
N LEU A 56 -17.46 -5.48 -9.01
CA LEU A 56 -17.36 -4.35 -8.09
C LEU A 56 -18.13 -4.61 -6.79
N ASP A 57 -18.64 -5.84 -6.61
CA ASP A 57 -19.31 -6.25 -5.37
C ASP A 57 -18.28 -6.47 -4.27
N TYR A 58 -17.67 -5.40 -3.88
CA TYR A 58 -16.92 -5.33 -2.67
C TYR A 58 -17.87 -5.08 -1.51
N ASN A 59 -18.61 -6.14 -1.15
CA ASN A 59 -19.32 -6.12 0.12
C ASN A 59 -18.25 -6.14 1.22
N ILE A 60 -17.65 -4.96 1.44
CA ILE A 60 -16.61 -4.75 2.43
C ILE A 60 -17.07 -5.24 3.81
N ASP A 61 -18.38 -5.23 4.06
CA ASP A 61 -18.98 -5.72 5.30
C ASP A 61 -18.97 -7.25 5.40
N LYS A 62 -18.87 -7.97 4.26
CA LYS A 62 -18.75 -9.43 4.17
C LYS A 62 -17.36 -9.91 3.72
N PHE A 63 -16.43 -8.98 3.55
CA PHE A 63 -15.08 -9.31 3.14
C PHE A 63 -14.38 -10.01 4.31
N GLU A 64 -14.10 -11.30 4.15
CA GLU A 64 -13.18 -11.98 5.06
C GLU A 64 -11.81 -11.30 4.93
N PRO A 65 -11.27 -10.73 6.01
CA PRO A 65 -10.00 -10.04 5.93
C PRO A 65 -8.93 -11.03 5.47
N LEU A 66 -8.24 -10.72 4.36
CA LEU A 66 -7.08 -11.48 3.90
C LEU A 66 -5.94 -11.48 4.93
N ILE A 67 -6.03 -10.58 5.90
CA ILE A 67 -5.15 -10.47 7.06
C ILE A 67 -5.96 -10.87 8.29
N ASP A 68 -5.49 -11.91 8.96
CA ASP A 68 -6.08 -12.37 10.23
C ASP A 68 -5.54 -11.55 11.39
N PHE A 69 -6.45 -10.95 12.16
CA PHE A 69 -6.16 -10.17 13.36
C PHE A 69 -6.60 -10.89 14.65
N SER A 70 -6.84 -12.20 14.62
CA SER A 70 -7.27 -13.00 15.77
C SER A 70 -6.27 -12.97 16.94
N PHE A 71 -4.99 -12.73 16.68
CA PHE A 71 -3.96 -12.55 17.69
C PHE A 71 -4.20 -11.33 18.62
N VAL A 72 -5.07 -10.40 18.22
CA VAL A 72 -5.48 -9.26 19.03
C VAL A 72 -6.63 -9.69 19.92
N LEU A 73 -6.33 -10.02 21.19
CA LEU A 73 -7.31 -10.56 22.15
C LEU A 73 -8.40 -9.55 22.53
N ASP A 74 -8.05 -8.26 22.60
CA ASP A 74 -8.99 -7.17 22.85
C ASP A 74 -9.90 -6.98 21.63
N GLU A 75 -11.18 -7.28 21.79
CA GLU A 75 -12.19 -7.24 20.71
C GLU A 75 -12.32 -5.84 20.10
N TYR A 76 -12.32 -4.80 20.91
CA TYR A 76 -12.39 -3.43 20.40
C TYR A 76 -11.18 -3.07 19.54
N LYS A 77 -9.98 -3.43 19.98
CA LYS A 77 -8.76 -3.21 19.20
C LYS A 77 -8.78 -4.03 17.92
N ARG A 78 -9.23 -5.28 17.95
CA ARG A 78 -9.38 -6.13 16.76
C ARG A 78 -10.35 -5.51 15.74
N GLU A 79 -11.49 -4.99 16.20
CA GLU A 79 -12.42 -4.27 15.31
C GLU A 79 -11.80 -2.99 14.73
N CYS A 80 -10.94 -2.29 15.46
CA CYS A 80 -10.18 -1.18 14.89
C CYS A 80 -9.25 -1.63 13.74
N PHE A 81 -8.57 -2.78 13.86
CA PHE A 81 -7.77 -3.33 12.77
C PHE A 81 -8.62 -3.69 11.56
N ASN A 82 -9.74 -4.36 11.78
CA ASN A 82 -10.67 -4.72 10.72
C ASN A 82 -11.22 -3.48 10.00
N ALA A 83 -11.57 -2.43 10.75
CA ALA A 83 -12.05 -1.18 10.20
C ALA A 83 -10.98 -0.47 9.36
N ASP A 84 -9.74 -0.36 9.86
CA ASP A 84 -8.64 0.25 9.12
C ASP A 84 -8.31 -0.55 7.85
N TYR A 85 -8.38 -1.88 7.92
CA TYR A 85 -8.12 -2.73 6.76
C TYR A 85 -9.25 -2.60 5.70
N ARG A 86 -10.51 -2.53 6.13
CA ARG A 86 -11.64 -2.22 5.23
C ARG A 86 -11.48 -0.86 4.55
N GLU A 87 -11.07 0.17 5.30
CA GLU A 87 -10.79 1.49 4.71
C GLU A 87 -9.62 1.45 3.72
N MET A 88 -8.53 0.75 4.07
CA MET A 88 -7.41 0.55 3.16
C MET A 88 -7.86 -0.05 1.81
N LEU A 89 -8.66 -1.10 1.86
CA LEU A 89 -9.19 -1.75 0.65
C LEU A 89 -10.15 -0.83 -0.13
N ARG A 90 -10.95 -0.01 0.56
CA ARG A 90 -11.85 0.96 -0.07
C ARG A 90 -11.10 1.93 -0.96
N TYR A 91 -9.93 2.41 -0.53
CA TYR A 91 -9.09 3.30 -1.34
C TYR A 91 -8.42 2.62 -2.53
N ARG A 92 -8.27 1.31 -2.50
CA ARG A 92 -7.83 0.53 -3.67
C ARG A 92 -8.95 0.34 -4.68
N LEU A 93 -10.16 0.13 -4.20
CA LEU A 93 -11.28 -0.37 -4.99
C LEU A 93 -12.18 0.74 -5.54
N GLY A 94 -12.04 1.96 -5.04
CA GLY A 94 -12.82 3.11 -5.53
C GLY A 94 -14.34 2.99 -5.34
N THR A 95 -14.81 2.40 -4.24
CA THR A 95 -16.25 2.15 -4.05
C THR A 95 -17.05 3.39 -3.60
N ARG A 96 -18.26 3.56 -4.15
CA ARG A 96 -19.31 4.51 -3.69
C ARG A 96 -18.87 5.97 -3.54
N GLY A 97 -18.31 6.54 -4.61
CA GLY A 97 -17.90 7.96 -4.61
C GLY A 97 -16.55 8.24 -3.95
N HIS A 98 -15.85 7.19 -3.50
CA HIS A 98 -14.45 7.28 -3.12
C HIS A 98 -13.59 6.91 -4.33
N LYS A 99 -12.79 7.87 -4.78
CA LYS A 99 -11.79 7.63 -5.82
C LYS A 99 -10.71 6.69 -5.30
N ILE A 100 -10.11 5.93 -6.21
CA ILE A 100 -8.85 5.23 -5.92
C ILE A 100 -7.85 6.27 -5.41
N ASP A 101 -7.35 6.08 -4.21
CA ASP A 101 -6.34 6.97 -3.61
C ASP A 101 -5.20 6.15 -3.02
N PHE A 102 -4.14 6.03 -3.81
CA PHE A 102 -2.96 5.28 -3.42
C PHE A 102 -2.29 5.82 -2.15
N SER A 103 -2.31 7.13 -1.95
CA SER A 103 -1.71 7.76 -0.75
C SER A 103 -2.51 7.41 0.52
N GLU A 104 -3.84 7.41 0.44
CA GLU A 104 -4.70 7.00 1.56
C GLU A 104 -4.56 5.49 1.82
N TYR A 105 -4.47 4.67 0.77
CA TYR A 105 -4.15 3.25 0.91
C TYR A 105 -2.83 3.04 1.68
N CYS A 106 -1.78 3.77 1.31
CA CYS A 106 -0.50 3.76 2.00
C CYS A 106 -0.63 4.22 3.46
N ARG A 107 -1.44 5.25 3.73
CA ARG A 107 -1.67 5.74 5.09
C ARG A 107 -2.29 4.68 5.99
N PHE A 108 -3.33 3.99 5.53
CA PHE A 108 -3.98 2.94 6.31
C PHE A 108 -3.09 1.72 6.49
N SER A 109 -2.32 1.32 5.47
CA SER A 109 -1.37 0.20 5.62
C SER A 109 -0.32 0.48 6.71
N LEU A 110 0.14 1.73 6.84
CA LEU A 110 1.07 2.12 7.91
C LEU A 110 0.39 2.14 9.28
N ILE A 111 -0.85 2.58 9.39
CA ILE A 111 -1.62 2.55 10.65
C ILE A 111 -1.71 1.11 11.15
N ILE A 112 -2.07 0.17 10.28
CA ILE A 112 -2.16 -1.26 10.61
C ILE A 112 -0.79 -1.80 11.05
N ALA A 113 0.26 -1.53 10.27
CA ALA A 113 1.62 -1.97 10.59
C ALA A 113 2.11 -1.39 11.93
N GLU A 114 1.87 -0.12 12.20
CA GLU A 114 2.26 0.53 13.44
C GLU A 114 1.52 -0.04 14.65
N ARG A 115 0.22 -0.26 14.52
CA ARG A 115 -0.58 -0.89 15.59
C ARG A 115 -0.09 -2.30 15.90
N ALA A 116 0.19 -3.11 14.87
CA ALA A 116 0.70 -4.47 15.04
C ALA A 116 2.05 -4.47 15.76
N LEU A 117 2.99 -3.61 15.36
CA LEU A 117 4.27 -3.44 16.04
C LEU A 117 4.11 -2.92 17.48
N ASN A 118 3.15 -2.03 17.72
CA ASN A 118 2.87 -1.54 19.07
C ASN A 118 2.35 -2.66 19.99
N ILE A 119 1.50 -3.56 19.49
CA ILE A 119 1.05 -4.73 20.26
C ILE A 119 2.24 -5.64 20.56
N PHE A 120 3.09 -5.92 19.59
CA PHE A 120 4.28 -6.73 19.79
C PHE A 120 5.20 -6.14 20.87
N TYR A 121 5.58 -4.89 20.74
CA TYR A 121 6.50 -4.22 21.65
C TYR A 121 5.88 -3.84 23.01
N SER A 122 4.55 -3.80 23.12
CA SER A 122 3.88 -3.55 24.42
C SER A 122 4.04 -4.71 25.42
N LYS A 123 4.54 -5.87 24.98
CA LYS A 123 4.92 -6.98 25.87
C LYS A 123 6.18 -6.67 26.70
N GLU A 124 6.99 -5.73 26.27
CA GLU A 124 8.12 -5.26 27.06
C GLU A 124 7.65 -4.26 28.13
N ASN A 125 7.71 -4.67 29.38
CA ASN A 125 7.20 -3.87 30.50
C ASN A 125 8.11 -2.69 30.86
N ASP A 126 9.39 -2.75 30.48
CA ASP A 126 10.37 -1.72 30.80
C ASP A 126 10.84 -1.00 29.53
N ILE A 127 10.73 0.33 29.54
CA ILE A 127 11.12 1.17 28.39
C ILE A 127 12.63 1.10 28.08
N ASN A 128 13.48 0.91 29.11
CA ASN A 128 14.92 0.86 28.90
C ASN A 128 15.32 -0.48 28.25
N THR A 129 14.71 -1.57 28.67
CA THR A 129 14.86 -2.89 28.05
C THR A 129 14.42 -2.82 26.58
N LEU A 130 13.28 -2.20 26.32
CA LEU A 130 12.80 -1.97 24.94
C LEU A 130 13.78 -1.14 24.11
N LYS A 131 14.29 -0.02 24.64
CA LYS A 131 15.30 0.81 23.94
C LYS A 131 16.55 0.01 23.60
N ASN A 132 17.06 -0.76 24.52
CA ASN A 132 18.25 -1.59 24.32
C ASN A 132 18.01 -2.63 23.22
N ARG A 133 16.89 -3.33 23.25
CA ARG A 133 16.49 -4.27 22.21
C ARG A 133 16.43 -3.59 20.83
N LEU A 134 15.73 -2.47 20.73
CA LEU A 134 15.61 -1.72 19.49
C LEU A 134 16.97 -1.26 18.92
N LYS A 135 17.86 -0.78 19.79
CA LYS A 135 19.21 -0.35 19.41
C LYS A 135 20.11 -1.51 18.99
N THR A 136 19.95 -2.69 19.56
CA THR A 136 20.68 -3.89 19.16
C THR A 136 20.48 -4.18 17.66
N PHE A 137 19.26 -4.05 17.16
CA PHE A 137 18.91 -4.34 15.77
C PHE A 137 18.88 -3.09 14.87
N ASN A 138 18.96 -1.89 15.47
CA ASN A 138 19.05 -0.62 14.76
C ASN A 138 19.97 0.36 15.54
N PRO A 139 21.29 0.19 15.46
CA PRO A 139 22.25 0.99 16.27
C PRO A 139 22.18 2.51 16.04
N SER A 140 21.69 2.93 14.87
CA SER A 140 21.52 4.36 14.56
C SER A 140 20.23 4.99 15.11
N ALA A 141 19.41 4.24 15.84
CA ALA A 141 18.14 4.72 16.38
C ALA A 141 18.35 5.80 17.46
N LYS A 142 17.77 6.97 17.22
CA LYS A 142 17.80 8.11 18.16
C LYS A 142 16.52 8.08 19.02
N ILE A 143 16.53 7.26 20.07
CA ILE A 143 15.39 7.01 20.98
C ILE A 143 15.72 7.21 22.46
N ASP A 144 16.84 7.81 22.79
CA ASP A 144 17.29 7.99 24.20
C ASP A 144 16.25 8.73 25.04
N ASN A 145 15.62 9.75 24.46
CA ASN A 145 14.63 10.61 25.13
C ASN A 145 13.21 10.04 25.14
N ALA A 146 12.95 8.86 24.54
CA ALA A 146 11.62 8.27 24.57
C ALA A 146 11.26 7.85 26.00
N ALA A 147 10.13 8.31 26.52
CA ALA A 147 9.62 7.96 27.84
C ALA A 147 8.66 6.75 27.79
N ALA A 148 8.04 6.50 26.65
CA ALA A 148 7.10 5.42 26.45
C ALA A 148 7.17 4.88 25.00
N LEU A 149 6.55 3.72 24.76
CA LEU A 149 6.48 3.08 23.42
C LEU A 149 5.90 4.03 22.35
N LYS A 150 4.92 4.86 22.71
CA LYS A 150 4.31 5.85 21.80
C LYS A 150 5.29 6.91 21.30
N ASP A 151 6.34 7.20 22.06
CA ASP A 151 7.36 8.21 21.72
C ASP A 151 8.42 7.65 20.76
N ILE A 152 8.42 6.34 20.53
CA ILE A 152 9.35 5.67 19.62
C ILE A 152 8.79 5.76 18.20
N PRO A 153 9.54 6.35 17.24
CA PRO A 153 9.07 6.49 15.86
C PRO A 153 8.77 5.15 15.20
N PHE A 154 7.71 5.10 14.37
CA PHE A 154 7.34 3.92 13.60
C PHE A 154 8.52 3.29 12.85
N ARG A 155 9.32 4.12 12.17
CA ARG A 155 10.50 3.65 11.41
C ARG A 155 11.47 2.87 12.28
N VAL A 156 11.71 3.32 13.50
CA VAL A 156 12.63 2.62 14.43
C VAL A 156 12.06 1.26 14.80
N LYS A 157 10.78 1.19 15.16
CA LYS A 157 10.08 -0.07 15.48
C LYS A 157 10.13 -1.03 14.29
N LEU A 158 9.79 -0.56 13.09
CA LEU A 158 9.79 -1.37 11.87
C LEU A 158 11.19 -1.91 11.54
N TRP A 159 12.19 -1.03 11.54
CA TRP A 159 13.56 -1.41 11.15
C TRP A 159 14.17 -2.39 12.16
N SER A 160 14.01 -2.14 13.46
CA SER A 160 14.50 -3.04 14.49
C SER A 160 13.83 -4.41 14.37
N PHE A 161 12.51 -4.46 14.24
CA PHE A 161 11.76 -5.70 14.07
C PHE A 161 12.21 -6.47 12.81
N CYS A 162 12.23 -5.80 11.68
CA CYS A 162 12.60 -6.46 10.43
C CYS A 162 14.08 -6.92 10.38
N ASN A 163 14.98 -6.21 11.07
CA ASN A 163 16.37 -6.65 11.19
C ASN A 163 16.52 -7.82 12.15
N GLU A 164 15.80 -7.81 13.28
CA GLU A 164 15.77 -8.90 14.26
C GLU A 164 15.34 -10.22 13.62
N TYR A 165 14.31 -10.17 12.77
CA TYR A 165 13.69 -11.35 12.17
C TYR A 165 14.01 -11.55 10.68
N ASN A 166 14.98 -10.79 10.14
CA ASN A 166 15.43 -10.89 8.74
C ASN A 166 14.32 -10.68 7.68
N LEU A 167 13.36 -9.80 7.96
CA LEU A 167 12.23 -9.48 7.06
C LEU A 167 12.60 -8.32 6.10
N LYS A 168 13.60 -8.51 5.25
CA LYS A 168 14.16 -7.46 4.38
C LYS A 168 13.12 -6.86 3.43
N SER A 169 12.30 -7.70 2.78
CA SER A 169 11.29 -7.24 1.83
C SER A 169 10.19 -6.43 2.51
N VAL A 170 9.72 -6.86 3.69
CA VAL A 170 8.76 -6.11 4.51
C VAL A 170 9.31 -4.72 4.86
N LYS A 171 10.57 -4.66 5.32
CA LYS A 171 11.24 -3.40 5.65
C LYS A 171 11.29 -2.44 4.46
N GLN A 172 11.74 -2.92 3.30
CA GLN A 172 11.89 -2.11 2.10
C GLN A 172 10.55 -1.58 1.62
N THR A 173 9.55 -2.44 1.51
CA THR A 173 8.21 -2.06 1.05
C THR A 173 7.55 -1.07 2.00
N LEU A 174 7.50 -1.34 3.30
CA LEU A 174 6.83 -0.45 4.25
C LEU A 174 7.60 0.86 4.50
N ASP A 175 8.93 0.90 4.31
CA ASP A 175 9.68 2.15 4.32
C ASP A 175 9.37 3.00 3.08
N SER A 176 9.19 2.38 1.90
CA SER A 176 8.74 3.07 0.68
C SER A 176 7.30 3.61 0.83
N VAL A 177 6.40 2.81 1.40
CA VAL A 177 5.02 3.24 1.73
C VAL A 177 5.04 4.48 2.65
N ARG A 178 5.94 4.52 3.62
CA ARG A 178 6.12 5.67 4.51
C ARG A 178 6.56 6.93 3.75
N GLU A 179 7.47 6.78 2.79
CA GLU A 179 7.91 7.90 1.96
C GLU A 179 6.76 8.45 1.10
N VAL A 180 5.94 7.58 0.48
CA VAL A 180 4.75 7.99 -0.28
C VAL A 180 3.76 8.77 0.61
N ARG A 181 3.43 8.26 1.79
CA ARG A 181 2.53 8.92 2.74
C ARG A 181 3.07 10.30 3.16
N ASN A 182 4.38 10.39 3.41
CA ASN A 182 4.99 11.65 3.83
C ASN A 182 4.91 12.74 2.74
N LEU A 183 4.95 12.37 1.47
CA LEU A 183 4.77 13.33 0.37
C LEU A 183 3.45 14.09 0.50
N LYS A 184 2.34 13.39 0.74
CA LYS A 184 1.00 13.98 0.89
C LYS A 184 0.83 14.75 2.21
N SER A 185 1.39 14.23 3.31
CA SER A 185 1.28 14.84 4.64
C SER A 185 1.91 16.23 4.74
N HIS A 186 2.88 16.53 3.89
CA HIS A 186 3.52 17.84 3.81
C HIS A 186 2.86 18.79 2.82
N GLY A 187 1.62 18.51 2.40
CA GLY A 187 0.83 19.37 1.52
C GLY A 187 1.38 19.48 0.09
N ARG A 188 2.31 18.63 -0.29
CA ARG A 188 2.83 18.57 -1.66
C ARG A 188 1.90 17.74 -2.52
N VAL A 189 1.05 18.41 -3.24
CA VAL A 189 0.43 17.85 -4.44
C VAL A 189 1.54 17.66 -5.47
N SER A 190 1.52 16.56 -6.24
CA SER A 190 2.41 16.42 -7.41
C SER A 190 2.22 17.65 -8.29
N THR A 191 3.27 18.41 -8.49
CA THR A 191 3.26 19.63 -9.27
C THR A 191 3.83 19.35 -10.67
N GLU A 192 3.62 20.27 -11.59
CA GLU A 192 4.27 20.25 -12.91
C GLU A 192 5.81 20.16 -12.78
N ASP A 193 6.36 20.76 -11.73
CA ASP A 193 7.78 20.64 -11.36
C ASP A 193 8.19 19.22 -10.98
N ASP A 194 7.32 18.45 -10.32
CA ASP A 194 7.61 17.06 -9.96
C ASP A 194 7.65 16.16 -11.20
N GLU A 195 6.77 16.39 -12.18
CA GLU A 195 6.79 15.68 -13.45
C GLU A 195 8.06 16.00 -14.25
N THR A 196 8.40 17.27 -14.37
CA THR A 196 9.62 17.72 -15.04
C THR A 196 10.86 17.13 -14.38
N TRP A 197 10.89 17.11 -13.06
CA TRP A 197 11.98 16.51 -12.30
C TRP A 197 12.03 14.98 -12.51
N PHE A 198 10.91 14.28 -12.48
CA PHE A 198 10.84 12.84 -12.72
C PHE A 198 11.37 12.50 -14.12
N GLN A 199 10.97 13.25 -15.13
CA GLN A 199 11.46 13.08 -16.52
C GLN A 199 12.97 13.30 -16.61
N SER A 200 13.52 14.28 -15.88
CA SER A 200 14.96 14.51 -15.82
C SER A 200 15.71 13.30 -15.25
N VAL A 201 15.24 12.74 -14.16
CA VAL A 201 15.83 11.53 -13.54
C VAL A 201 15.66 10.31 -14.44
N TYR A 202 14.51 10.15 -15.07
CA TYR A 202 14.27 9.11 -16.06
C TYR A 202 15.30 9.17 -17.20
N GLN A 203 15.57 10.35 -17.75
CA GLN A 203 16.59 10.51 -18.80
C GLN A 203 18.00 10.18 -18.29
N GLN A 204 18.32 10.47 -17.04
CA GLN A 204 19.61 10.07 -16.44
C GLN A 204 19.72 8.55 -16.34
N PHE A 205 18.70 7.86 -15.83
CA PHE A 205 18.69 6.40 -15.76
C PHE A 205 18.79 5.76 -17.15
N LYS A 206 18.09 6.33 -18.14
CA LYS A 206 18.18 5.86 -19.54
C LYS A 206 19.60 6.03 -20.11
N LYS A 207 20.27 7.13 -19.82
CA LYS A 207 21.68 7.37 -20.25
C LYS A 207 22.65 6.38 -19.58
N CYS A 208 22.38 5.96 -18.35
CA CYS A 208 23.18 4.98 -17.62
C CYS A 208 22.77 3.53 -17.94
N ASP A 209 21.92 3.30 -18.92
CA ASP A 209 21.43 1.98 -19.35
C ASP A 209 20.73 1.17 -18.24
N PHE A 210 20.04 1.87 -17.34
CA PHE A 210 19.17 1.22 -16.35
C PHE A 210 18.00 0.54 -17.08
N PRO A 211 17.58 -0.66 -16.64
CA PRO A 211 16.39 -1.31 -17.17
C PRO A 211 15.15 -0.53 -16.71
N LEU A 212 14.39 -0.01 -17.67
CA LEU A 212 13.21 0.80 -17.43
C LEU A 212 11.96 0.11 -17.98
N ARG A 213 10.87 0.20 -17.22
CA ARG A 213 9.54 -0.21 -17.66
C ARG A 213 8.92 0.81 -18.62
N SER A 214 7.81 0.43 -19.24
CA SER A 214 7.09 1.32 -20.18
C SER A 214 6.56 2.61 -19.53
N ASP A 215 6.25 2.59 -18.23
CA ASP A 215 5.80 3.74 -17.44
C ASP A 215 6.95 4.67 -16.97
N GLY A 216 8.18 4.34 -17.32
CA GLY A 216 9.38 5.09 -16.95
C GLY A 216 9.94 4.78 -15.59
N THR A 217 9.43 3.78 -14.91
CA THR A 217 9.97 3.31 -13.63
C THR A 217 11.11 2.30 -13.85
N VAL A 218 12.00 2.16 -12.84
CA VAL A 218 13.10 1.21 -12.92
C VAL A 218 12.59 -0.21 -12.69
N ASP A 219 12.97 -1.15 -13.56
CA ASP A 219 12.78 -2.57 -13.32
C ASP A 219 13.84 -3.07 -12.32
N TRP A 220 13.46 -3.03 -11.05
CA TRP A 220 14.34 -3.41 -9.94
C TRP A 220 14.75 -4.87 -9.95
N TYR A 221 13.90 -5.74 -10.49
CA TYR A 221 14.22 -7.16 -10.61
C TYR A 221 15.35 -7.38 -11.62
N THR A 222 15.19 -6.85 -12.81
CA THR A 222 16.20 -6.93 -13.88
C THR A 222 17.51 -6.23 -13.47
N LEU A 223 17.40 -5.03 -12.86
CA LEU A 223 18.58 -4.31 -12.38
C LEU A 223 19.40 -5.13 -11.39
N LYS A 224 18.75 -5.74 -10.41
CA LYS A 224 19.41 -6.49 -9.34
C LYS A 224 19.99 -7.82 -9.80
N ASN A 225 19.27 -8.54 -10.67
CA ASN A 225 19.61 -9.92 -11.00
C ASN A 225 20.41 -10.05 -12.29
N GLU A 226 20.24 -9.11 -13.23
CA GLU A 226 20.84 -9.21 -14.56
C GLU A 226 21.94 -8.15 -14.83
N LYS A 227 21.97 -7.08 -14.01
CA LYS A 227 22.94 -5.97 -14.16
C LYS A 227 23.67 -5.66 -12.84
N PRO A 228 24.47 -6.56 -12.30
CA PRO A 228 25.09 -6.43 -10.96
C PRO A 228 25.98 -5.18 -10.83
N ASP A 229 26.72 -4.79 -11.86
CA ASP A 229 27.58 -3.59 -11.81
C ASP A 229 26.77 -2.31 -11.68
N LEU A 230 25.62 -2.21 -12.38
CA LEU A 230 24.70 -1.09 -12.26
C LEU A 230 23.96 -1.12 -10.92
N TRP A 231 23.69 -2.30 -10.37
CA TRP A 231 23.11 -2.45 -9.04
C TRP A 231 24.08 -1.94 -7.97
N ASP A 232 25.36 -2.26 -8.05
CA ASP A 232 26.40 -1.79 -7.14
C ASP A 232 26.58 -0.27 -7.24
N TYR A 233 26.58 0.27 -8.45
CA TYR A 233 26.61 1.72 -8.67
C TYR A 233 25.39 2.40 -8.04
N TYR A 234 24.18 1.87 -8.27
CA TYR A 234 22.96 2.37 -7.68
C TYR A 234 23.04 2.39 -6.14
N GLN A 235 23.49 1.31 -5.52
CA GLN A 235 23.60 1.22 -4.07
C GLN A 235 24.56 2.23 -3.47
N LYS A 236 25.69 2.44 -4.13
CA LYS A 236 26.75 3.34 -3.63
C LYS A 236 26.42 4.81 -3.85
N GLU A 237 25.98 5.15 -5.05
CA GLU A 237 25.92 6.54 -5.50
C GLU A 237 24.51 7.15 -5.44
N ILE A 238 23.47 6.34 -5.53
CA ILE A 238 22.10 6.82 -5.72
C ILE A 238 21.19 6.55 -4.51
N GLN A 239 21.21 5.35 -3.97
CA GLN A 239 20.21 4.83 -3.03
C GLN A 239 19.96 5.70 -1.80
N ASN A 240 20.97 6.38 -1.29
CA ASN A 240 20.88 7.19 -0.06
C ASN A 240 20.66 8.69 -0.31
N THR A 241 20.54 9.11 -1.56
CA THR A 241 20.34 10.52 -1.91
C THR A 241 18.93 10.99 -1.68
N VAL A 242 18.75 12.31 -1.48
CA VAL A 242 17.41 12.93 -1.41
C VAL A 242 16.65 12.76 -2.75
N ALA A 243 17.41 12.85 -3.85
CA ALA A 243 16.87 12.65 -5.20
C ALA A 243 16.26 11.25 -5.37
N HIS A 244 16.94 10.21 -4.87
CA HIS A 244 16.41 8.85 -4.92
C HIS A 244 15.10 8.69 -4.15
N LYS A 245 15.03 9.23 -2.92
CA LYS A 245 13.80 9.15 -2.11
C LYS A 245 12.61 9.79 -2.83
N ARG A 246 12.83 10.96 -3.44
CA ARG A 246 11.81 11.64 -4.23
C ARG A 246 11.42 10.82 -5.47
N TYR A 247 12.40 10.22 -6.14
CA TYR A 247 12.15 9.33 -7.28
C TYR A 247 11.27 8.14 -6.87
N ILE A 248 11.59 7.45 -5.78
CA ILE A 248 10.78 6.33 -5.27
C ILE A 248 9.35 6.79 -4.95
N GLN A 249 9.18 7.94 -4.30
CA GLN A 249 7.85 8.48 -4.00
C GLN A 249 7.01 8.66 -5.26
N LEU A 250 7.59 9.26 -6.33
CA LEU A 250 6.89 9.52 -7.58
C LEU A 250 6.67 8.24 -8.40
N ALA A 251 7.66 7.34 -8.44
CA ALA A 251 7.56 6.05 -9.11
C ALA A 251 6.44 5.22 -8.49
N TRP A 252 6.36 5.13 -7.17
CA TRP A 252 5.32 4.39 -6.47
C TRP A 252 3.92 5.00 -6.65
N GLN A 253 3.81 6.32 -6.80
CA GLN A 253 2.55 6.98 -7.16
C GLN A 253 2.06 6.54 -8.54
N ARG A 254 2.97 6.24 -9.47
CA ARG A 254 2.65 5.78 -10.83
C ARG A 254 2.35 4.28 -10.87
N GLU A 255 3.21 3.48 -10.27
CA GLU A 255 3.08 2.01 -10.23
C GLU A 255 1.88 1.53 -9.42
N GLN A 256 1.54 2.25 -8.34
CA GLN A 256 0.50 1.90 -7.38
C GLN A 256 0.53 0.40 -6.97
N PRO A 257 1.62 -0.10 -6.37
CA PRO A 257 1.82 -1.53 -6.14
C PRO A 257 0.97 -2.04 -4.94
N PHE A 258 -0.34 -1.99 -5.07
CA PHE A 258 -1.30 -2.37 -4.04
C PHE A 258 -1.10 -3.81 -3.53
N ASP A 259 -0.85 -4.76 -4.46
CA ASP A 259 -0.71 -6.18 -4.10
C ASP A 259 0.57 -6.44 -3.33
N GLU A 260 1.67 -5.81 -3.73
CA GLU A 260 2.94 -5.92 -3.01
C GLU A 260 2.81 -5.38 -1.58
N ILE A 261 2.18 -4.22 -1.40
CA ILE A 261 1.96 -3.63 -0.08
C ILE A 261 1.11 -4.56 0.79
N ASN A 262 0.00 -5.08 0.24
CA ASN A 262 -0.89 -5.98 0.96
C ASN A 262 -0.17 -7.28 1.36
N LEU A 263 0.62 -7.85 0.46
CA LEU A 263 1.41 -9.05 0.71
C LEU A 263 2.40 -8.82 1.87
N ARG A 264 3.15 -7.72 1.86
CA ARG A 264 4.13 -7.43 2.92
C ARG A 264 3.48 -7.04 4.24
N LEU A 265 2.35 -6.37 4.19
CA LEU A 265 1.57 -6.10 5.40
C LEU A 265 1.05 -7.40 6.02
N LYS A 266 0.51 -8.31 5.22
CA LYS A 266 0.08 -9.63 5.66
C LYS A 266 1.25 -10.43 6.25
N GLU A 267 2.42 -10.42 5.59
CA GLU A 267 3.64 -11.08 6.10
C GLU A 267 4.04 -10.56 7.47
N LEU A 268 4.08 -9.23 7.64
CA LEU A 268 4.39 -8.60 8.94
C LEU A 268 3.39 -9.03 10.03
N VAL A 269 2.09 -8.89 9.76
CA VAL A 269 1.04 -9.17 10.75
C VAL A 269 1.01 -10.65 11.12
N SER A 270 1.09 -11.55 10.13
CA SER A 270 1.11 -13.00 10.38
C SER A 270 2.34 -13.41 11.17
N PHE A 271 3.51 -12.82 10.87
CA PHE A 271 4.72 -13.11 11.63
C PHE A 271 4.61 -12.63 13.09
N ILE A 272 4.08 -11.42 13.31
CA ILE A 272 3.80 -10.92 14.66
C ILE A 272 2.83 -11.87 15.40
N ALA A 273 1.77 -12.34 14.73
CA ALA A 273 0.82 -13.27 15.30
C ALA A 273 1.50 -14.55 15.81
N THR A 274 2.44 -15.11 15.04
CA THR A 274 3.20 -16.32 15.49
C THR A 274 4.11 -16.08 16.69
N LEU A 275 4.54 -14.85 16.93
CA LEU A 275 5.38 -14.49 18.09
C LEU A 275 4.57 -14.15 19.35
N ILE A 276 3.30 -13.82 19.17
CA ILE A 276 2.42 -13.38 20.27
C ILE A 276 1.55 -14.53 20.80
N GLY A 277 1.08 -15.40 19.87
CA GLY A 277 0.29 -16.59 20.19
C GLY A 277 1.15 -17.64 20.76
#